data_89c8d90e504ff58c1e32ff35154f7cad
#
_entry.id   89c8d90e504ff58c1e32ff35154f7cad
#
_cell.length_a   1.000
_cell.length_b   1.000
_cell.length_c   1.000
_cell.angle_alpha   90.00
_cell.angle_beta   90.00
_cell.angle_gamma   90.00
#
_symmetry.space_group_name_H-M   'P 1'
#
loop_
_entity.id
_entity.type
_entity.pdbx_description
1 polymer ?
#
loop_
_entity_poly.entity_id
_entity_poly.type
_entity_poly.pdbx_seq_one_letter_code
_entity_poly.pdbx_strand_id
1 'polypeptide(L)'
;SSAASDVYKRQMNDTARTLEVDITAMVVYALAPHASENPDVQATLDRALKVLRDEISEDGDYASGSDYNCESTAQVIIALTSMGIDPTTVTNASSGKNPLDGLMKYYNSQTGGFFHKDKGSTSRNESDIMPTDQAMEAIAAYRLYQQGINLFDFRSTANTTQYVAQADNGSVFTADAGTETDLYVGADVRKLTLTN
;
A
#
# COMPACT_ATOMS: atom_id res chain seq x y z
N SER A 1 -12.08 -7.31 26.43
CA SER A 1 -12.00 -7.81 25.06
C SER A 1 -12.37 -6.69 24.14
N SER A 2 -11.44 -6.20 23.38
CA SER A 2 -11.62 -5.00 22.61
C SER A 2 -12.34 -5.26 21.28
N ALA A 3 -13.05 -4.21 20.78
CA ALA A 3 -13.68 -4.21 19.47
C ALA A 3 -12.69 -4.58 18.34
N ALA A 4 -11.40 -4.24 18.48
CA ALA A 4 -10.33 -4.62 17.55
C ALA A 4 -10.12 -6.15 17.46
N SER A 5 -10.29 -6.89 18.57
CA SER A 5 -10.26 -8.36 18.59
C SER A 5 -11.45 -8.94 17.83
N ASP A 6 -12.60 -8.26 17.85
CA ASP A 6 -13.80 -8.71 17.15
C ASP A 6 -13.76 -8.39 15.65
N VAL A 7 -13.13 -7.29 15.24
CA VAL A 7 -12.90 -6.97 13.83
C VAL A 7 -11.97 -8.01 13.19
N TYR A 8 -10.91 -8.40 13.89
CA TYR A 8 -10.00 -9.46 13.44
C TYR A 8 -10.68 -10.84 13.32
N LYS A 9 -11.76 -11.09 14.11
CA LYS A 9 -12.53 -12.34 14.09
C LYS A 9 -13.76 -12.32 13.17
N ARG A 10 -14.19 -11.14 12.74
CA ARG A 10 -15.32 -11.01 11.80
C ARG A 10 -14.84 -11.20 10.38
N GLN A 11 -14.68 -12.43 10.03
CA GLN A 11 -14.66 -12.85 8.63
C GLN A 11 -16.06 -12.66 8.04
N MET A 12 -16.16 -12.33 6.77
CA MET A 12 -17.43 -12.11 6.08
C MET A 12 -18.34 -13.35 6.07
N ASN A 13 -17.87 -14.48 6.60
CA ASN A 13 -18.65 -15.71 6.74
C ASN A 13 -18.32 -16.40 8.07
N ASP A 14 -19.25 -16.34 9.02
CA ASP A 14 -19.12 -16.85 10.39
C ASP A 14 -18.97 -18.39 10.47
N THR A 15 -19.09 -19.10 9.34
CA THR A 15 -19.03 -20.56 9.26
C THR A 15 -17.69 -21.12 8.75
N ALA A 16 -16.85 -20.30 8.13
CA ALA A 16 -15.53 -20.71 7.67
C ALA A 16 -14.45 -19.94 8.44
N ARG A 17 -13.73 -20.61 9.31
CA ARG A 17 -12.49 -20.10 9.92
C ARG A 17 -11.34 -20.05 8.90
N THR A 18 -11.62 -19.61 7.70
CA THR A 18 -10.60 -19.36 6.69
C THR A 18 -9.98 -18.01 6.98
N LEU A 19 -8.68 -17.99 7.12
CA LEU A 19 -7.91 -16.76 7.24
C LEU A 19 -7.97 -16.03 5.89
N GLU A 20 -8.55 -14.83 5.90
CA GLU A 20 -8.54 -13.96 4.74
C GLU A 20 -7.33 -13.03 4.84
N VAL A 21 -6.28 -13.38 4.09
CA VAL A 21 -4.99 -12.66 4.13
C VAL A 21 -5.14 -11.21 3.68
N ASP A 22 -5.89 -10.97 2.61
CA ASP A 22 -6.16 -9.64 2.07
C ASP A 22 -6.92 -8.76 3.07
N ILE A 23 -7.97 -9.26 3.70
CA ILE A 23 -8.69 -8.52 4.77
C ILE A 23 -7.76 -8.26 5.96
N THR A 24 -6.93 -9.22 6.35
CA THR A 24 -5.96 -9.03 7.42
C THR A 24 -4.95 -7.93 7.05
N ALA A 25 -4.44 -7.93 5.84
CA ALA A 25 -3.54 -6.91 5.33
C ALA A 25 -4.20 -5.51 5.29
N MET A 26 -5.45 -5.43 4.83
CA MET A 26 -6.24 -4.19 4.82
C MET A 26 -6.41 -3.61 6.23
N VAL A 27 -6.68 -4.45 7.22
CA VAL A 27 -6.75 -4.01 8.62
C VAL A 27 -5.39 -3.51 9.11
N VAL A 28 -4.29 -4.16 8.72
CA VAL A 28 -2.94 -3.72 9.10
C VAL A 28 -2.68 -2.30 8.62
N TYR A 29 -2.80 -2.01 7.33
CA TYR A 29 -2.46 -0.66 6.85
C TYR A 29 -3.48 0.41 7.30
N ALA A 30 -4.74 0.05 7.55
CA ALA A 30 -5.71 0.99 8.12
C ALA A 30 -5.39 1.36 9.57
N LEU A 31 -4.83 0.44 10.36
CA LEU A 31 -4.49 0.68 11.77
C LEU A 31 -3.04 1.16 11.97
N ALA A 32 -2.16 0.97 11.00
CA ALA A 32 -0.75 1.31 11.10
C ALA A 32 -0.48 2.76 11.58
N PRO A 33 -1.21 3.80 11.10
CA PRO A 33 -1.00 5.17 11.58
C PRO A 33 -1.31 5.38 13.07
N HIS A 34 -2.07 4.48 13.67
CA HIS A 34 -2.51 4.56 15.07
C HIS A 34 -1.72 3.65 16.02
N ALA A 35 -0.72 2.94 15.51
CA ALA A 35 0.06 1.97 16.27
C ALA A 35 0.73 2.58 17.50
N SER A 36 1.33 3.77 17.36
CA SER A 36 2.03 4.47 18.44
C SER A 36 1.10 5.13 19.46
N GLU A 37 -0.17 5.31 19.11
CA GLU A 37 -1.14 6.02 19.94
C GLU A 37 -1.87 5.09 20.94
N ASN A 38 -1.92 3.79 20.63
CA ASN A 38 -2.71 2.83 21.39
C ASN A 38 -2.02 1.45 21.47
N PRO A 39 -1.61 0.99 22.65
CA PRO A 39 -0.95 -0.31 22.85
C PRO A 39 -1.80 -1.51 22.39
N ASP A 40 -3.12 -1.44 22.47
CA ASP A 40 -4.00 -2.52 22.00
C ASP A 40 -4.00 -2.61 20.47
N VAL A 41 -3.90 -1.46 19.78
CA VAL A 41 -3.71 -1.41 18.34
C VAL A 41 -2.39 -2.05 17.95
N GLN A 42 -1.29 -1.65 18.61
CA GLN A 42 0.03 -2.25 18.37
C GLN A 42 0.00 -3.77 18.57
N ALA A 43 -0.54 -4.24 19.68
CA ALA A 43 -0.64 -5.68 19.95
C ALA A 43 -1.51 -6.42 18.92
N THR A 44 -2.50 -5.77 18.32
CA THR A 44 -3.32 -6.34 17.26
C THR A 44 -2.53 -6.42 15.95
N LEU A 45 -1.80 -5.37 15.61
CA LEU A 45 -0.92 -5.33 14.44
C LEU A 45 0.19 -6.38 14.53
N ASP A 46 0.82 -6.57 15.69
CA ASP A 46 1.86 -7.59 15.89
C ASP A 46 1.33 -9.00 15.62
N ARG A 47 0.10 -9.30 16.07
CA ARG A 47 -0.54 -10.60 15.78
C ARG A 47 -0.86 -10.76 14.31
N ALA A 48 -1.39 -9.71 13.66
CA ALA A 48 -1.71 -9.74 12.25
C ALA A 48 -0.45 -9.92 11.38
N LEU A 49 0.62 -9.18 11.68
CA LEU A 49 1.91 -9.31 11.01
C LEU A 49 2.52 -10.71 11.17
N LYS A 50 2.37 -11.31 12.36
CA LYS A 50 2.81 -12.71 12.56
C LYS A 50 2.09 -13.63 11.60
N VAL A 51 0.77 -13.51 11.46
CA VAL A 51 -0.02 -14.30 10.53
C VAL A 51 0.45 -14.09 9.09
N LEU A 52 0.61 -12.84 8.65
CA LEU A 52 1.07 -12.55 7.29
C LEU A 52 2.46 -13.16 7.01
N ARG A 53 3.35 -13.22 8.01
CA ARG A 53 4.67 -13.87 7.87
C ARG A 53 4.58 -15.39 7.82
N ASP A 54 3.62 -15.99 8.53
CA ASP A 54 3.46 -17.44 8.59
C ASP A 54 2.78 -17.99 7.31
N GLU A 55 1.96 -17.18 6.63
CA GLU A 55 1.16 -17.58 5.44
C GLU A 55 1.88 -17.42 4.09
N ILE A 56 3.12 -16.97 4.07
CA ILE A 56 3.88 -16.81 2.83
C ILE A 56 4.17 -18.18 2.18
N SER A 57 3.79 -18.34 0.92
CA SER A 57 4.02 -19.58 0.16
C SER A 57 5.48 -19.79 -0.23
N GLU A 58 5.82 -20.97 -0.76
CA GLU A 58 7.13 -21.24 -1.34
C GLU A 58 7.45 -20.36 -2.55
N ASP A 59 6.45 -19.83 -3.23
CA ASP A 59 6.62 -18.88 -4.34
C ASP A 59 6.73 -17.41 -3.88
N GLY A 60 6.49 -17.14 -2.59
CA GLY A 60 6.50 -15.79 -2.02
C GLY A 60 5.14 -15.10 -2.12
N ASP A 61 4.13 -15.74 -2.69
CA ASP A 61 2.79 -15.19 -2.85
C ASP A 61 1.85 -15.58 -1.70
N TYR A 62 0.63 -15.04 -1.73
CA TYR A 62 -0.39 -15.24 -0.71
C TYR A 62 -1.72 -15.68 -1.31
N ALA A 63 -2.50 -16.40 -0.51
CA ALA A 63 -3.80 -16.91 -0.90
C ALA A 63 -4.94 -16.18 -0.19
N SER A 64 -6.07 -16.01 -0.89
CA SER A 64 -7.38 -15.78 -0.29
C SER A 64 -8.11 -17.12 -0.25
N GLY A 65 -8.38 -17.61 0.94
CA GLY A 65 -8.85 -19.00 1.13
C GLY A 65 -7.81 -20.02 0.67
N SER A 66 -8.08 -20.72 -0.42
CA SER A 66 -7.17 -21.70 -1.03
C SER A 66 -6.49 -21.20 -2.31
N ASP A 67 -6.84 -20.01 -2.78
CA ASP A 67 -6.46 -19.51 -4.09
C ASP A 67 -5.34 -18.47 -3.99
N TYR A 68 -4.12 -18.86 -4.35
CA TYR A 68 -3.00 -17.94 -4.51
C TYR A 68 -3.26 -16.95 -5.65
N ASN A 69 -3.12 -15.66 -5.38
CA ASN A 69 -3.47 -14.63 -6.34
C ASN A 69 -2.65 -13.34 -6.16
N CYS A 70 -2.68 -12.54 -7.19
CA CYS A 70 -1.97 -11.28 -7.29
C CYS A 70 -2.42 -10.28 -6.22
N GLU A 71 -3.73 -10.15 -6.04
CA GLU A 71 -4.34 -9.14 -5.17
C GLU A 71 -3.99 -9.37 -3.70
N SER A 72 -4.13 -10.61 -3.20
CA SER A 72 -3.75 -10.94 -1.82
C SER A 72 -2.27 -10.66 -1.57
N THR A 73 -1.40 -10.98 -2.55
CA THR A 73 0.03 -10.68 -2.48
C THR A 73 0.30 -9.18 -2.46
N ALA A 74 -0.38 -8.41 -3.30
CA ALA A 74 -0.29 -6.96 -3.35
C ALA A 74 -0.69 -6.31 -2.02
N GLN A 75 -1.83 -6.73 -1.43
CA GLN A 75 -2.30 -6.21 -0.15
C GLN A 75 -1.30 -6.45 0.98
N VAL A 76 -0.60 -7.59 0.99
CA VAL A 76 0.43 -7.86 2.00
C VAL A 76 1.64 -6.94 1.84
N ILE A 77 2.09 -6.65 0.62
CA ILE A 77 3.18 -5.70 0.38
C ILE A 77 2.81 -4.32 0.92
N ILE A 78 1.59 -3.84 0.67
CA ILE A 78 1.08 -2.57 1.19
C ILE A 78 1.06 -2.58 2.72
N ALA A 79 0.59 -3.67 3.34
CA ALA A 79 0.54 -3.80 4.79
C ALA A 79 1.94 -3.74 5.42
N LEU A 80 2.90 -4.48 4.89
CA LEU A 80 4.28 -4.49 5.39
C LEU A 80 4.92 -3.10 5.29
N THR A 81 4.82 -2.46 4.13
CA THR A 81 5.39 -1.11 3.93
C THR A 81 4.73 -0.07 4.83
N SER A 82 3.42 -0.18 5.08
CA SER A 82 2.70 0.71 6.01
C SER A 82 3.17 0.59 7.45
N MET A 83 3.70 -0.56 7.83
CA MET A 83 4.32 -0.81 9.14
C MET A 83 5.83 -0.51 9.16
N GLY A 84 6.39 0.06 8.10
CA GLY A 84 7.82 0.31 7.98
C GLY A 84 8.66 -0.95 7.85
N ILE A 85 8.07 -2.05 7.39
CA ILE A 85 8.75 -3.33 7.19
C ILE A 85 9.10 -3.48 5.71
N ASP A 86 10.38 -3.77 5.43
CA ASP A 86 10.83 -4.10 4.07
C ASP A 86 10.24 -5.46 3.65
N PRO A 87 9.40 -5.53 2.60
CA PRO A 87 8.85 -6.78 2.11
C PRO A 87 9.92 -7.81 1.71
N THR A 88 11.11 -7.37 1.30
CA THR A 88 12.21 -8.28 0.92
C THR A 88 12.80 -9.04 2.10
N THR A 89 12.55 -8.58 3.34
CA THR A 89 13.00 -9.25 4.57
C THR A 89 12.03 -10.30 5.08
N VAL A 90 10.82 -10.33 4.54
CA VAL A 90 9.79 -11.34 4.87
C VAL A 90 9.90 -12.44 3.82
N THR A 91 10.51 -13.57 4.20
CA THR A 91 10.80 -14.66 3.27
C THR A 91 10.21 -15.98 3.73
N ASN A 92 9.79 -16.79 2.76
CA ASN A 92 9.48 -18.19 3.04
C ASN A 92 10.75 -18.93 3.50
N ALA A 93 10.63 -19.69 4.58
CA ALA A 93 11.78 -20.35 5.22
C ALA A 93 12.47 -21.40 4.34
N SER A 94 11.74 -22.03 3.42
CA SER A 94 12.24 -23.12 2.56
C SER A 94 12.87 -22.57 1.28
N SER A 95 12.21 -21.63 0.62
CA SER A 95 12.61 -21.11 -0.70
C SER A 95 13.42 -19.82 -0.65
N GLY A 96 13.31 -19.06 0.42
CA GLY A 96 13.90 -17.72 0.55
C GLY A 96 13.18 -16.65 -0.28
N LYS A 97 12.09 -16.99 -0.99
CA LYS A 97 11.32 -16.04 -1.77
C LYS A 97 10.51 -15.10 -0.87
N ASN A 98 10.35 -13.88 -1.32
CA ASN A 98 9.67 -12.78 -0.62
C ASN A 98 8.39 -12.33 -1.39
N PRO A 99 7.54 -11.46 -0.80
CA PRO A 99 6.31 -11.00 -1.44
C PRO A 99 6.48 -10.31 -2.80
N LEU A 100 7.63 -9.67 -3.07
CA LEU A 100 7.88 -9.08 -4.39
C LEU A 100 8.15 -10.16 -5.44
N ASP A 101 8.85 -11.25 -5.08
CA ASP A 101 9.03 -12.41 -5.96
C ASP A 101 7.66 -13.03 -6.28
N GLY A 102 6.80 -13.18 -5.26
CA GLY A 102 5.45 -13.68 -5.40
C GLY A 102 4.59 -12.80 -6.30
N LEU A 103 4.64 -11.48 -6.15
CA LEU A 103 3.91 -10.55 -6.98
C LEU A 103 4.34 -10.64 -8.45
N MET A 104 5.65 -10.71 -8.71
CA MET A 104 6.19 -10.76 -10.06
C MET A 104 5.85 -12.06 -10.81
N LYS A 105 5.45 -13.13 -10.14
CA LYS A 105 4.89 -14.34 -10.75
C LYS A 105 3.66 -14.04 -11.61
N TYR A 106 2.87 -13.04 -11.24
CA TYR A 106 1.65 -12.63 -11.93
C TYR A 106 1.89 -11.61 -13.04
N TYR A 107 3.12 -11.13 -13.22
CA TYR A 107 3.43 -10.12 -14.22
C TYR A 107 3.32 -10.66 -15.65
N ASN A 108 2.60 -9.96 -16.50
CA ASN A 108 2.49 -10.23 -17.92
C ASN A 108 3.43 -9.31 -18.71
N SER A 109 4.58 -9.82 -19.13
CA SER A 109 5.56 -9.05 -19.89
C SER A 109 5.11 -8.64 -21.30
N GLN A 110 4.04 -9.22 -21.83
CA GLN A 110 3.49 -8.87 -23.16
C GLN A 110 2.59 -7.65 -23.11
N THR A 111 1.85 -7.48 -22.01
CA THR A 111 0.87 -6.39 -21.85
C THR A 111 1.33 -5.34 -20.86
N GLY A 112 2.31 -5.64 -20.01
CA GLY A 112 2.77 -4.77 -18.92
C GLY A 112 1.87 -4.75 -17.68
N GLY A 113 0.81 -5.58 -17.67
CA GLY A 113 -0.11 -5.70 -16.53
C GLY A 113 0.08 -6.99 -15.75
N PHE A 114 -0.90 -7.33 -14.92
CA PHE A 114 -0.87 -8.51 -14.05
C PHE A 114 -2.09 -9.40 -14.26
N PHE A 115 -1.91 -10.71 -14.02
CA PHE A 115 -2.98 -11.68 -14.00
C PHE A 115 -3.53 -11.83 -12.58
N HIS A 116 -4.80 -12.21 -12.44
CA HIS A 116 -5.37 -12.60 -11.15
C HIS A 116 -4.66 -13.84 -10.59
N LYS A 117 -4.49 -14.88 -11.41
CA LYS A 117 -3.78 -16.13 -11.07
C LYS A 117 -2.60 -16.31 -11.99
N ASP A 118 -1.69 -17.21 -11.59
CA ASP A 118 -0.54 -17.57 -12.40
C ASP A 118 -0.96 -17.82 -13.86
N LYS A 119 -0.16 -17.34 -14.78
CA LYS A 119 -0.35 -17.47 -16.23
C LYS A 119 -0.65 -18.91 -16.67
N GLY A 120 -0.07 -19.92 -15.98
CA GLY A 120 -0.34 -21.33 -16.23
C GLY A 120 -1.77 -21.78 -15.91
N SER A 121 -2.50 -21.02 -15.10
CA SER A 121 -3.89 -21.29 -14.70
C SER A 121 -4.93 -20.56 -15.53
N THR A 122 -4.53 -19.64 -16.41
CA THR A 122 -5.45 -18.86 -17.25
C THR A 122 -5.21 -19.15 -18.72
N SER A 123 -6.30 -19.33 -19.48
CA SER A 123 -6.26 -19.48 -20.94
C SER A 123 -6.12 -18.13 -21.67
N ARG A 124 -6.17 -17.00 -20.95
CA ARG A 124 -6.10 -15.66 -21.50
C ARG A 124 -4.67 -15.13 -21.46
N ASN A 125 -4.23 -14.54 -22.55
CA ASN A 125 -2.96 -13.78 -22.63
C ASN A 125 -3.13 -12.30 -22.23
N GLU A 126 -4.29 -11.95 -21.68
CA GLU A 126 -4.65 -10.57 -21.33
C GLU A 126 -4.49 -10.39 -19.83
N SER A 127 -3.96 -9.23 -19.44
CA SER A 127 -3.92 -8.82 -18.04
C SER A 127 -5.31 -8.43 -17.57
N ASP A 128 -5.58 -8.66 -16.29
CA ASP A 128 -6.82 -8.24 -15.65
C ASP A 128 -6.66 -6.83 -15.05
N ILE A 129 -7.72 -6.04 -15.05
CA ILE A 129 -7.67 -4.64 -14.58
C ILE A 129 -7.42 -4.59 -13.08
N MET A 130 -8.19 -5.31 -12.28
CA MET A 130 -8.11 -5.26 -10.81
C MET A 130 -6.76 -5.75 -10.27
N PRO A 131 -6.22 -6.93 -10.66
CA PRO A 131 -4.88 -7.33 -10.22
C PRO A 131 -3.79 -6.37 -10.70
N THR A 132 -3.92 -5.77 -11.89
CA THR A 132 -2.96 -4.78 -12.38
C THR A 132 -2.98 -3.52 -11.52
N ASP A 133 -4.16 -3.00 -11.19
CA ASP A 133 -4.32 -1.83 -10.33
C ASP A 133 -3.70 -2.06 -8.95
N GLN A 134 -4.07 -3.15 -8.28
CA GLN A 134 -3.55 -3.48 -6.94
C GLN A 134 -2.05 -3.80 -6.93
N ALA A 135 -1.54 -4.46 -7.97
CA ALA A 135 -0.10 -4.68 -8.10
C ALA A 135 0.68 -3.38 -8.27
N MET A 136 0.15 -2.45 -9.06
CA MET A 136 0.77 -1.13 -9.25
C MET A 136 0.72 -0.30 -7.96
N GLU A 137 -0.36 -0.39 -7.18
CA GLU A 137 -0.45 0.22 -5.85
C GLU A 137 0.61 -0.35 -4.90
N ALA A 138 0.79 -1.67 -4.87
CA ALA A 138 1.82 -2.33 -4.06
C ALA A 138 3.25 -1.92 -4.47
N ILE A 139 3.52 -1.83 -5.77
CA ILE A 139 4.81 -1.35 -6.29
C ILE A 139 5.04 0.12 -5.90
N ALA A 140 4.01 0.95 -5.98
CA ALA A 140 4.08 2.35 -5.55
C ALA A 140 4.34 2.44 -4.04
N ALA A 141 3.64 1.65 -3.22
CA ALA A 141 3.86 1.58 -1.78
C ALA A 141 5.30 1.20 -1.43
N TYR A 142 5.87 0.20 -2.11
CA TYR A 142 7.26 -0.20 -1.91
C TYR A 142 8.26 0.89 -2.32
N ARG A 143 8.04 1.55 -3.46
CA ARG A 143 8.88 2.67 -3.89
C ARG A 143 8.84 3.85 -2.92
N LEU A 144 7.68 4.19 -2.39
CA LEU A 144 7.53 5.24 -1.37
C LEU A 144 8.21 4.82 -0.07
N TYR A 145 8.05 3.58 0.36
CA TYR A 145 8.74 3.02 1.53
C TYR A 145 10.26 3.19 1.42
N GLN A 146 10.86 2.91 0.27
CA GLN A 146 12.31 3.10 0.03
C GLN A 146 12.74 4.57 0.16
N GLN A 147 11.81 5.51 0.07
CA GLN A 147 12.03 6.95 0.28
C GLN A 147 11.66 7.41 1.69
N GLY A 148 11.28 6.49 2.58
CA GLY A 148 10.82 6.79 3.93
C GLY A 148 9.39 7.36 3.98
N ILE A 149 8.60 7.17 2.93
CA ILE A 149 7.23 7.66 2.82
C ILE A 149 6.25 6.50 2.93
N ASN A 150 5.18 6.68 3.70
CA ASN A 150 4.09 5.71 3.78
C ASN A 150 3.00 6.07 2.74
N LEU A 151 2.52 5.08 1.96
CA LEU A 151 1.51 5.29 0.92
C LEU A 151 0.24 6.00 1.44
N PHE A 152 -0.21 5.66 2.64
CA PHE A 152 -1.45 6.17 3.23
C PHE A 152 -1.24 7.22 4.34
N ASP A 153 0.01 7.61 4.63
CA ASP A 153 0.28 8.67 5.58
C ASP A 153 0.39 10.04 4.89
N PHE A 154 -0.74 10.62 4.59
CA PHE A 154 -0.83 11.94 3.99
C PHE A 154 -0.35 13.08 4.90
N ARG A 155 -0.13 12.81 6.21
CA ARG A 155 0.41 13.79 7.15
C ARG A 155 1.90 14.07 6.88
N SER A 156 2.64 13.08 6.40
CA SER A 156 4.07 13.23 6.10
C SER A 156 4.35 13.96 4.79
N THR A 157 3.41 13.94 3.86
CA THR A 157 3.56 14.61 2.56
C THR A 157 3.20 16.09 2.61
N ALA A 158 2.46 16.54 3.63
CA ALA A 158 2.01 17.91 3.76
C ALA A 158 3.17 18.92 3.98
N ASN A 159 4.35 18.45 4.39
CA ASN A 159 5.45 19.35 4.82
C ASN A 159 6.62 19.46 3.85
N THR A 160 6.62 18.80 2.70
CA THR A 160 7.78 18.78 1.80
C THR A 160 7.54 19.39 0.43
N THR A 161 6.28 19.60 0.04
CA THR A 161 5.98 20.22 -1.26
C THR A 161 5.70 21.71 -1.07
N GLN A 162 6.64 22.55 -1.48
CA GLN A 162 6.39 23.96 -1.65
C GLN A 162 5.77 24.19 -3.02
N TYR A 163 4.65 24.88 -3.03
CA TYR A 163 4.09 25.42 -4.26
C TYR A 163 4.66 26.80 -4.49
N VAL A 164 5.12 27.03 -5.71
CA VAL A 164 5.64 28.32 -6.13
C VAL A 164 4.65 28.94 -7.12
N ALA A 165 4.09 30.09 -6.76
CA ALA A 165 3.30 30.90 -7.67
C ALA A 165 4.15 32.06 -8.18
N GLN A 166 4.32 32.17 -9.49
CA GLN A 166 5.01 33.30 -10.12
C GLN A 166 4.01 34.20 -10.82
N ALA A 167 4.06 35.47 -10.46
CA ALA A 167 3.28 36.49 -11.12
C ALA A 167 3.97 36.98 -12.41
N ASP A 168 3.20 37.54 -13.32
CA ASP A 168 3.67 38.11 -14.58
C ASP A 168 4.53 39.40 -14.41
N ASN A 169 4.43 40.03 -13.25
CA ASN A 169 5.31 41.16 -12.86
C ASN A 169 6.63 40.69 -12.22
N GLY A 170 6.91 39.37 -12.16
CA GLY A 170 8.13 38.82 -11.61
C GLY A 170 8.09 38.51 -10.11
N SER A 171 7.01 38.85 -9.39
CA SER A 171 6.85 38.47 -7.98
C SER A 171 6.69 36.96 -7.82
N VAL A 172 7.34 36.43 -6.78
CA VAL A 172 7.29 34.99 -6.45
C VAL A 172 6.67 34.83 -5.07
N PHE A 173 5.70 33.91 -4.98
CA PHE A 173 5.01 33.56 -3.76
C PHE A 173 5.24 32.07 -3.50
N THR A 174 5.50 31.72 -2.25
CA THR A 174 5.67 30.31 -1.83
C THR A 174 4.65 29.97 -0.77
N ALA A 175 4.08 28.76 -0.85
CA ALA A 175 3.20 28.22 0.15
C ALA A 175 3.54 26.74 0.39
N ASP A 176 3.53 26.32 1.64
CA ASP A 176 3.69 24.92 1.98
C ASP A 176 2.39 24.15 1.73
N ALA A 177 2.51 22.92 1.22
CA ALA A 177 1.36 22.06 0.98
C ALA A 177 0.55 21.87 2.27
N GLY A 178 -0.78 21.96 2.15
CA GLY A 178 -1.71 21.81 3.27
C GLY A 178 -1.85 23.03 4.16
N THR A 179 -1.19 24.15 3.85
CA THR A 179 -1.40 25.46 4.52
C THR A 179 -2.28 26.37 3.68
N GLU A 180 -3.23 27.04 4.32
CA GLU A 180 -3.95 28.15 3.69
C GLU A 180 -3.09 29.40 3.78
N THR A 181 -2.78 30.00 2.66
CA THR A 181 -1.93 31.20 2.57
C THR A 181 -2.63 32.27 1.76
N ASP A 182 -2.85 33.43 2.37
CA ASP A 182 -3.37 34.59 1.68
C ASP A 182 -2.28 35.18 0.78
N LEU A 183 -2.56 35.27 -0.52
CA LEU A 183 -1.69 35.91 -1.50
C LEU A 183 -2.14 37.35 -1.74
N TYR A 184 -1.37 38.31 -1.27
CA TYR A 184 -1.60 39.69 -1.58
C TYR A 184 -0.86 40.04 -2.89
N VAL A 185 -1.62 40.05 -3.97
CA VAL A 185 -1.08 40.44 -5.29
C VAL A 185 -1.36 41.92 -5.55
N GLY A 186 -0.39 42.63 -6.10
CA GLY A 186 -0.58 44.02 -6.52
C GLY A 186 -1.57 44.13 -7.67
N ALA A 187 -2.13 45.33 -7.86
CA ALA A 187 -3.09 45.61 -8.93
C ALA A 187 -2.52 45.44 -10.35
N ASP A 188 -1.22 45.32 -10.46
CA ASP A 188 -0.44 45.09 -11.69
C ASP A 188 -0.28 43.63 -12.09
N VAL A 189 -0.66 42.68 -11.18
CA VAL A 189 -0.61 41.25 -11.47
C VAL A 189 -1.84 40.82 -12.26
N ARG A 190 -1.62 40.29 -13.46
CA ARG A 190 -2.67 39.81 -14.36
C ARG A 190 -2.69 38.28 -14.52
N LYS A 191 -1.59 37.63 -14.14
CA LYS A 191 -1.42 36.17 -14.27
C LYS A 191 -0.57 35.63 -13.15
N LEU A 192 -1.01 34.51 -12.55
CA LEU A 192 -0.23 33.67 -11.65
C LEU A 192 0.02 32.32 -12.33
N THR A 193 1.24 31.85 -12.30
CA THR A 193 1.61 30.51 -12.79
C THR A 193 2.07 29.69 -11.59
N LEU A 194 1.40 28.54 -11.36
CA LEU A 194 1.78 27.57 -10.34
C LEU A 194 2.77 26.58 -10.95
N THR A 195 3.88 26.36 -10.25
CA THR A 195 4.87 25.34 -10.58
C THR A 195 5.08 24.44 -9.37
N ASN A 196 5.15 23.13 -9.62
CA ASN A 196 5.56 22.13 -8.62
C ASN A 196 7.09 22.06 -8.57
#